data_9876ef6c56e0bbfdba9385fecf50da33
#
_entry.id   9876ef6c56e0bbfdba9385fecf50da33
#
_cell.length_a   1.000
_cell.length_b   1.000
_cell.length_c   1.000
_cell.angle_alpha   90.00
_cell.angle_beta   90.00
_cell.angle_gamma   90.00
#
_symmetry.space_group_name_H-M   'P 1'
#
loop_
_entity.id
_entity.type
_entity.pdbx_description
1 polymer ?
#
loop_
_entity_poly.entity_id
_entity_poly.type
_entity_poly.pdbx_seq_one_letter_code
_entity_poly.pdbx_strand_id
1 'polypeptide(L)'
;MDSNNQIIIYQTEDGQTQVDVRLENDMIWLTRQQIAVLFGRDYKTISKHINNALKEELAGSVVVAKFANTTQHGAIEGKTQTHDIDYFNLEVITSVGYRVKSKRGVQFRQWANNVLKKYLIKG
;
A
#
# COMPACT_ATOMS: atom_id res chain seq x y z
N MET A 1 6.37 21.65 3.70
CA MET A 1 6.83 20.53 4.31
C MET A 1 5.77 19.59 4.67
N ASP A 2 5.90 18.42 4.31
CA ASP A 2 4.84 17.56 4.41
C ASP A 2 5.03 16.65 5.54
N SER A 3 4.57 17.04 6.65
CA SER A 3 4.70 16.27 7.85
C SER A 3 3.86 15.02 7.81
N ASN A 4 3.01 14.87 6.79
CA ASN A 4 2.12 13.73 6.72
C ASN A 4 2.71 12.55 5.96
N ASN A 5 3.90 12.72 5.38
CA ASN A 5 4.51 11.65 4.62
C ASN A 5 5.35 10.77 5.55
N GLN A 6 4.81 9.62 5.91
CA GLN A 6 5.46 8.70 6.84
C GLN A 6 5.41 7.29 6.32
N ILE A 7 6.38 6.49 6.74
CA ILE A 7 6.36 5.05 6.52
C ILE A 7 6.11 4.40 7.86
N ILE A 8 5.09 3.57 7.92
CA ILE A 8 4.70 2.86 9.14
C ILE A 8 4.79 1.37 8.85
N ILE A 9 5.37 0.62 9.78
CA ILE A 9 5.53 -0.82 9.58
C ILE A 9 4.30 -1.54 10.09
N TYR A 10 3.68 -2.35 9.23
CA TYR A 10 2.60 -3.24 9.61
C TYR A 10 3.14 -4.65 9.71
N GLN A 11 2.86 -5.32 10.79
CA GLN A 11 3.24 -6.72 10.96
C GLN A 11 1.97 -7.56 11.07
N THR A 12 1.92 -8.67 10.34
CA THR A 12 0.76 -9.54 10.39
C THR A 12 0.64 -10.16 11.79
N GLU A 13 -0.57 -10.61 12.12
CA GLU A 13 -0.82 -11.10 13.47
C GLU A 13 0.02 -12.31 13.84
N ASP A 14 0.36 -13.15 12.85
CA ASP A 14 1.22 -14.28 13.10
C ASP A 14 2.69 -13.91 13.20
N GLY A 15 3.02 -12.63 12.98
CA GLY A 15 4.38 -12.15 13.10
C GLY A 15 5.31 -12.53 11.98
N GLN A 16 4.80 -13.17 10.93
CA GLN A 16 5.66 -13.70 9.88
C GLN A 16 5.90 -12.75 8.73
N THR A 17 5.08 -11.74 8.58
CA THR A 17 5.18 -10.83 7.43
C THR A 17 5.15 -9.40 7.92
N GLN A 18 6.05 -8.60 7.38
CA GLN A 18 6.07 -7.16 7.62
C GLN A 18 5.93 -6.44 6.30
N VAL A 19 5.21 -5.31 6.32
CA VAL A 19 5.00 -4.50 5.13
C VAL A 19 5.24 -3.05 5.51
N ASP A 20 6.03 -2.35 4.70
CA ASP A 20 6.20 -0.92 4.87
C ASP A 20 4.98 -0.23 4.25
N VAL A 21 4.27 0.54 5.06
CA VAL A 21 3.03 1.18 4.64
C VAL A 21 3.25 2.68 4.55
N ARG A 22 2.87 3.26 3.44
CA ARG A 22 3.02 4.70 3.26
C ARG A 22 1.77 5.42 3.74
N LEU A 23 1.96 6.41 4.61
CA LEU A 23 0.90 7.30 5.04
C LEU A 23 1.16 8.64 4.40
N GLU A 24 0.27 9.06 3.52
CA GLU A 24 0.42 10.34 2.84
C GLU A 24 -0.95 10.83 2.43
N ASN A 25 -1.17 12.15 2.54
CA ASN A 25 -2.46 12.77 2.21
C ASN A 25 -3.60 12.16 3.01
N ASP A 26 -3.33 11.85 4.27
CA ASP A 26 -4.32 11.28 5.19
C ASP A 26 -4.90 9.96 4.70
N MET A 27 -4.09 9.18 4.00
CA MET A 27 -4.50 7.91 3.44
C MET A 27 -3.35 6.91 3.50
N ILE A 28 -3.72 5.64 3.47
CA ILE A 28 -2.78 4.51 3.49
C ILE A 28 -2.56 4.05 2.05
N TRP A 29 -1.30 3.84 1.68
CA TRP A 29 -0.92 3.46 0.31
C TRP A 29 0.06 2.30 0.32
N LEU A 30 -0.12 1.36 -0.60
CA LEU A 30 0.82 0.27 -0.84
C LEU A 30 1.08 0.13 -2.34
N THR A 31 2.27 -0.34 -2.68
CA THR A 31 2.59 -0.70 -4.06
C THR A 31 2.05 -2.09 -4.38
N ARG A 32 2.06 -2.46 -5.66
CA ARG A 32 1.67 -3.82 -6.07
C ARG A 32 2.49 -4.88 -5.33
N GLN A 33 3.80 -4.65 -5.24
CA GLN A 33 4.69 -5.59 -4.57
C GLN A 33 4.32 -5.74 -3.11
N GLN A 34 4.03 -4.63 -2.45
CA GLN A 34 3.67 -4.66 -1.04
C GLN A 34 2.34 -5.36 -0.80
N ILE A 35 1.39 -5.16 -1.71
CA ILE A 35 0.10 -5.86 -1.60
C ILE A 35 0.30 -7.36 -1.79
N ALA A 36 1.18 -7.74 -2.72
CA ALA A 36 1.50 -9.15 -2.92
C ALA A 36 2.10 -9.76 -1.67
N VAL A 37 3.02 -9.06 -1.02
CA VAL A 37 3.63 -9.53 0.22
C VAL A 37 2.58 -9.63 1.32
N LEU A 38 1.73 -8.61 1.43
CA LEU A 38 0.69 -8.59 2.47
C LEU A 38 -0.21 -9.82 2.40
N PHE A 39 -0.64 -10.18 1.20
CA PHE A 39 -1.58 -11.29 1.03
C PHE A 39 -0.89 -12.63 0.76
N GLY A 40 0.44 -12.64 0.65
CA GLY A 40 1.16 -13.88 0.39
C GLY A 40 0.80 -14.49 -0.95
N ARG A 41 0.61 -13.68 -1.96
CA ARG A 41 0.30 -14.11 -3.31
C ARG A 41 1.34 -13.59 -4.27
N ASP A 42 1.47 -14.23 -5.43
CA ASP A 42 2.47 -13.77 -6.38
C ASP A 42 2.07 -12.44 -7.02
N TYR A 43 3.06 -11.76 -7.53
CA TYR A 43 2.90 -10.41 -8.07
C TYR A 43 1.92 -10.37 -9.25
N LYS A 44 1.99 -11.36 -10.13
CA LYS A 44 1.13 -11.40 -11.31
C LYS A 44 -0.34 -11.54 -10.92
N THR A 45 -0.61 -12.43 -9.97
CA THR A 45 -1.97 -12.66 -9.49
C THR A 45 -2.52 -11.39 -8.86
N ILE A 46 -1.72 -10.74 -8.04
CA ILE A 46 -2.15 -9.50 -7.37
C ILE A 46 -2.37 -8.39 -8.40
N SER A 47 -1.47 -8.26 -9.37
CA SER A 47 -1.64 -7.23 -10.42
C SER A 47 -2.95 -7.43 -11.18
N LYS A 48 -3.30 -8.67 -11.47
CA LYS A 48 -4.56 -8.97 -12.16
C LYS A 48 -5.75 -8.55 -11.31
N HIS A 49 -5.72 -8.86 -10.02
CA HIS A 49 -6.82 -8.48 -9.13
C HIS A 49 -6.93 -6.96 -8.99
N ILE A 50 -5.81 -6.26 -8.91
CA ILE A 50 -5.80 -4.81 -8.85
C ILE A 50 -6.43 -4.23 -10.11
N ASN A 51 -5.98 -4.70 -11.27
CA ASN A 51 -6.49 -4.18 -12.53
C ASN A 51 -7.98 -4.44 -12.68
N ASN A 52 -8.45 -5.60 -12.26
CA ASN A 52 -9.87 -5.92 -12.33
C ASN A 52 -10.70 -5.08 -11.36
N ALA A 53 -10.17 -4.84 -10.15
CA ALA A 53 -10.85 -3.98 -9.19
C ALA A 53 -10.99 -2.56 -9.73
N LEU A 54 -9.94 -2.05 -10.38
CA LEU A 54 -9.98 -0.70 -10.93
C LEU A 54 -10.99 -0.59 -12.07
N LYS A 55 -11.16 -1.65 -12.84
CA LYS A 55 -12.13 -1.64 -13.94
C LYS A 55 -13.56 -1.79 -13.45
N GLU A 56 -13.76 -2.57 -12.41
CA GLU A 56 -15.11 -2.98 -11.98
C GLU A 56 -15.64 -2.12 -10.86
N GLU A 57 -15.29 -2.47 -9.62
CA GLU A 57 -15.93 -1.80 -8.49
C GLU A 57 -15.36 -0.41 -8.19
N LEU A 58 -14.16 -0.10 -8.66
CA LEU A 58 -13.53 1.18 -8.38
C LEU A 58 -13.40 2.08 -9.60
N ALA A 59 -14.13 1.78 -10.65
CA ALA A 59 -14.09 2.58 -11.86
C ALA A 59 -14.50 4.01 -11.54
N GLY A 60 -13.71 4.97 -12.01
CA GLY A 60 -14.01 6.38 -11.78
C GLY A 60 -13.57 6.92 -10.44
N SER A 61 -13.04 6.08 -9.56
CA SER A 61 -12.58 6.52 -8.25
C SER A 61 -11.11 6.92 -8.30
N VAL A 62 -10.74 7.88 -7.45
CA VAL A 62 -9.35 8.32 -7.37
C VAL A 62 -8.66 7.48 -6.30
N VAL A 63 -8.17 6.33 -6.70
CA VAL A 63 -7.61 5.36 -5.76
C VAL A 63 -6.17 4.98 -6.07
N VAL A 64 -5.59 5.58 -7.10
CA VAL A 64 -4.20 5.34 -7.50
C VAL A 64 -3.47 6.66 -7.46
N ALA A 65 -2.26 6.67 -6.95
CA ALA A 65 -1.41 7.84 -6.95
C ALA A 65 0.00 7.43 -7.30
N LYS A 66 0.77 8.38 -7.83
CA LYS A 66 2.17 8.15 -8.10
C LYS A 66 2.98 8.94 -7.10
N PHE A 67 3.84 8.25 -6.39
CA PHE A 67 4.76 8.91 -5.47
C PHE A 67 6.17 8.56 -5.88
N ALA A 68 7.06 9.52 -5.71
CA ALA A 68 8.46 9.33 -6.04
C ALA A 68 9.14 8.52 -4.97
N ASN A 69 9.86 7.48 -5.38
CA ASN A 69 10.73 6.74 -4.49
C ASN A 69 12.15 6.96 -4.92
N THR A 70 13.02 7.23 -3.97
CA THR A 70 14.43 7.43 -4.24
C THR A 70 15.19 6.20 -3.78
N THR A 71 15.92 5.58 -4.68
CA THR A 71 16.74 4.44 -4.33
C THR A 71 18.18 4.73 -4.68
N GLN A 72 19.08 4.21 -3.87
CA GLN A 72 20.49 4.35 -4.15
C GLN A 72 20.90 3.39 -5.24
N HIS A 73 21.64 3.90 -6.22
CA HIS A 73 22.09 3.07 -7.30
C HIS A 73 23.23 2.19 -6.81
N GLY A 74 23.03 0.91 -6.82
CA GLY A 74 23.91 0.00 -6.13
C GLY A 74 25.34 0.00 -6.61
N ALA A 75 25.59 0.21 -7.89
CA ALA A 75 26.92 0.10 -8.42
C ALA A 75 27.70 1.38 -8.38
N ILE A 76 27.06 2.51 -8.13
CA ILE A 76 27.73 3.81 -8.17
C ILE A 76 27.49 4.52 -6.87
N GLU A 77 28.57 4.63 -6.11
CA GLU A 77 28.50 5.22 -4.81
C GLU A 77 28.03 6.67 -4.86
N GLY A 78 27.11 7.03 -4.00
CA GLY A 78 26.62 8.39 -3.91
C GLY A 78 25.57 8.78 -4.92
N LYS A 79 25.25 7.89 -5.84
CA LYS A 79 24.22 8.20 -6.82
C LYS A 79 22.90 7.57 -6.44
N THR A 80 21.81 8.29 -6.71
CA THR A 80 20.46 7.83 -6.44
C THR A 80 19.60 7.98 -7.67
N GLN A 81 18.55 7.19 -7.74
CA GLN A 81 17.55 7.31 -8.77
C GLN A 81 16.20 7.55 -8.12
N THR A 82 15.41 8.41 -8.75
CA THR A 82 14.05 8.69 -8.31
C THR A 82 13.09 8.15 -9.33
N HIS A 83 12.16 7.32 -8.88
CA HIS A 83 11.16 6.71 -9.75
C HIS A 83 9.77 7.06 -9.27
N ASP A 84 8.88 7.30 -10.20
CA ASP A 84 7.46 7.42 -9.87
C ASP A 84 6.86 6.03 -9.89
N ILE A 85 6.31 5.62 -8.78
CA ILE A 85 5.75 4.29 -8.61
C ILE A 85 4.27 4.41 -8.30
N ASP A 86 3.47 3.53 -8.89
CA ASP A 86 2.05 3.49 -8.59
C ASP A 86 1.81 2.95 -7.20
N TYR A 87 1.03 3.70 -6.44
CA TYR A 87 0.57 3.29 -5.12
C TYR A 87 -0.95 3.20 -5.15
N PHE A 88 -1.48 2.28 -4.38
CA PHE A 88 -2.91 2.01 -4.34
C PHE A 88 -3.40 2.22 -2.93
N ASN A 89 -4.56 2.85 -2.80
CA ASN A 89 -5.05 3.23 -1.47
C ASN A 89 -5.79 2.07 -0.80
N LEU A 90 -6.31 2.35 0.40
CA LEU A 90 -6.95 1.33 1.21
C LEU A 90 -8.15 0.68 0.52
N GLU A 91 -8.87 1.41 -0.31
CA GLU A 91 -9.99 0.84 -1.04
C GLU A 91 -9.57 -0.26 -2.00
N VAL A 92 -8.47 -0.03 -2.71
CA VAL A 92 -7.93 -1.05 -3.62
C VAL A 92 -7.45 -2.25 -2.83
N ILE A 93 -6.73 -2.00 -1.73
CA ILE A 93 -6.21 -3.07 -0.89
C ILE A 93 -7.36 -3.93 -0.36
N THR A 94 -8.43 -3.31 0.08
CA THR A 94 -9.61 -4.01 0.58
C THR A 94 -10.26 -4.85 -0.52
N SER A 95 -10.40 -4.29 -1.71
CA SER A 95 -11.00 -5.01 -2.83
C SER A 95 -10.18 -6.24 -3.21
N VAL A 96 -8.86 -6.10 -3.22
CA VAL A 96 -7.99 -7.24 -3.50
C VAL A 96 -8.14 -8.30 -2.43
N GLY A 97 -8.23 -7.89 -1.17
CA GLY A 97 -8.42 -8.82 -0.07
C GLY A 97 -9.69 -9.66 -0.24
N TYR A 98 -10.77 -9.04 -0.67
CA TYR A 98 -12.01 -9.78 -0.95
C TYR A 98 -11.81 -10.78 -2.10
N ARG A 99 -11.11 -10.36 -3.15
CA ARG A 99 -10.91 -11.21 -4.32
C ARG A 99 -10.06 -12.43 -4.02
N VAL A 100 -9.08 -12.30 -3.13
CA VAL A 100 -8.24 -13.44 -2.75
C VAL A 100 -8.77 -14.16 -1.50
N LYS A 101 -9.89 -13.69 -0.96
CA LYS A 101 -10.56 -14.28 0.20
C LYS A 101 -9.59 -14.43 1.38
N SER A 102 -8.85 -13.38 1.67
CA SER A 102 -7.83 -13.41 2.70
C SER A 102 -8.30 -12.74 3.97
N LYS A 103 -8.10 -13.40 5.10
CA LYS A 103 -8.37 -12.80 6.40
C LYS A 103 -7.44 -11.63 6.69
N ARG A 104 -6.27 -11.64 6.07
CA ARG A 104 -5.32 -10.54 6.25
C ARG A 104 -5.90 -9.21 5.77
N GLY A 105 -6.82 -9.26 4.80
CA GLY A 105 -7.47 -8.05 4.31
C GLY A 105 -8.27 -7.36 5.38
N VAL A 106 -9.05 -8.12 6.16
CA VAL A 106 -9.83 -7.55 7.25
C VAL A 106 -8.93 -7.00 8.35
N GLN A 107 -7.91 -7.79 8.71
CA GLN A 107 -6.97 -7.39 9.75
C GLN A 107 -6.22 -6.12 9.35
N PHE A 108 -5.75 -6.06 8.13
CA PHE A 108 -5.04 -4.89 7.64
C PHE A 108 -5.95 -3.66 7.64
N ARG A 109 -7.19 -3.82 7.19
CA ARG A 109 -8.12 -2.70 7.14
C ARG A 109 -8.42 -2.16 8.53
N GLN A 110 -8.59 -3.04 9.51
CA GLN A 110 -8.82 -2.60 10.88
C GLN A 110 -7.62 -1.82 11.42
N TRP A 111 -6.43 -2.33 11.17
CA TRP A 111 -5.21 -1.63 11.58
C TRP A 111 -5.10 -0.27 10.90
N ALA A 112 -5.34 -0.24 9.59
CA ALA A 112 -5.23 0.99 8.81
C ALA A 112 -6.23 2.04 9.29
N ASN A 113 -7.47 1.62 9.58
CA ASN A 113 -8.47 2.55 10.09
C ASN A 113 -8.08 3.11 11.43
N ASN A 114 -7.47 2.31 12.29
CA ASN A 114 -7.00 2.79 13.59
C ASN A 114 -5.85 3.78 13.43
N VAL A 115 -4.94 3.52 12.49
CA VAL A 115 -3.84 4.44 12.22
C VAL A 115 -4.39 5.78 11.72
N LEU A 116 -5.28 5.72 10.75
CA LEU A 116 -5.86 6.94 10.17
C LEU A 116 -6.60 7.75 11.25
N LYS A 117 -7.35 7.06 12.10
CA LYS A 117 -8.07 7.73 13.17
C LYS A 117 -7.11 8.48 14.10
N LYS A 118 -6.02 7.84 14.48
CA LYS A 118 -5.02 8.45 15.32
C LYS A 118 -4.42 9.69 14.69
N TYR A 119 -4.07 9.62 13.42
CA TYR A 119 -3.42 10.74 12.76
C TYR A 119 -4.39 11.88 12.46
N LEU A 120 -5.65 11.56 12.17
CA LEU A 120 -6.64 12.60 11.94
C LEU A 120 -6.98 13.35 13.21
N ILE A 121 -7.03 12.65 14.33
CA ILE A 121 -7.30 13.30 15.60
C ILE A 121 -6.17 14.25 15.98
N LYS A 122 -4.95 13.86 15.72
CA LYS A 122 -3.81 14.71 16.02
C LYS A 122 -3.68 15.88 15.08
N GLY A 123 -4.15 15.69 13.89
CA GLY A 123 -4.00 16.62 12.82
C GLY A 123 -4.58 17.91 13.05
#